data_d4eea8d8f27f66b0182768dc5d465a65
#
_entry.id   d4eea8d8f27f66b0182768dc5d465a65
#
_cell.length_a   1.000
_cell.length_b   1.000
_cell.length_c   1.000
_cell.angle_alpha   90.00
_cell.angle_beta   90.00
_cell.angle_gamma   90.00
#
_symmetry.space_group_name_H-M   'P 1'
#
loop_
_entity.id
_entity.type
_entity.pdbx_description
1 polymer ?
#
loop_
_entity_poly.entity_id
_entity_poly.type
_entity_poly.pdbx_seq_one_letter_code
_entity_poly.pdbx_strand_id
1 'polypeptide(L)'
;HMATKRAQAKHPVNKLELPPLVAERISCALSKWTGEIGRCHWCNEVITGKRRRTWCSDACGRAWQREHIWRFARSAAKRRAKYRCTKPGCTAERRDCEVNHIKALNGLGYGPGCQHHSKPDAHGEGGLEVLCRAHHAEITAAQATARATARREAKEASKETTL
;
A
#
# COMPACT_ATOMS: atom_id res chain seq x y z
N HIS A 1 18.17 -37.17 37.38
CA HIS A 1 17.71 -35.78 37.11
C HIS A 1 16.67 -35.83 36.00
N MET A 2 15.39 -35.73 36.37
CA MET A 2 14.28 -35.64 35.42
C MET A 2 14.06 -34.16 35.10
N ALA A 3 14.27 -33.77 33.84
CA ALA A 3 13.98 -32.43 33.38
C ALA A 3 12.50 -32.28 33.01
N THR A 4 11.76 -31.54 33.81
CA THR A 4 10.37 -31.19 33.58
C THR A 4 10.25 -30.23 32.38
N LYS A 5 9.64 -30.69 31.29
CA LYS A 5 9.28 -29.84 30.14
C LYS A 5 8.19 -28.87 30.57
N ARG A 6 8.53 -27.60 30.67
CA ARG A 6 7.59 -26.50 30.87
C ARG A 6 6.69 -26.40 29.63
N ALA A 7 5.40 -26.71 29.80
CA ALA A 7 4.39 -26.43 28.78
C ALA A 7 4.25 -24.91 28.62
N GLN A 8 4.59 -24.39 27.45
CA GLN A 8 4.29 -22.99 27.08
C GLN A 8 2.78 -22.85 26.91
N ALA A 9 2.15 -22.10 27.79
CA ALA A 9 0.75 -21.72 27.67
C ALA A 9 0.58 -20.92 26.37
N LYS A 10 -0.27 -21.44 25.48
CA LYS A 10 -0.71 -20.70 24.27
C LYS A 10 -1.62 -19.57 24.75
N HIS A 11 -1.11 -18.33 24.76
CA HIS A 11 -1.96 -17.16 24.95
C HIS A 11 -3.00 -17.11 23.83
N PRO A 12 -4.29 -16.93 24.14
CA PRO A 12 -5.30 -16.67 23.13
C PRO A 12 -4.97 -15.35 22.47
N VAL A 13 -4.70 -15.38 21.18
CA VAL A 13 -4.49 -14.16 20.38
C VAL A 13 -5.83 -13.44 20.32
N ASN A 14 -5.91 -12.32 21.05
CA ASN A 14 -7.09 -11.47 21.05
C ASN A 14 -7.29 -10.92 19.62
N LYS A 15 -8.41 -11.26 18.97
CA LYS A 15 -8.74 -10.90 17.59
C LYS A 15 -8.80 -9.39 17.33
N LEU A 16 -8.73 -8.56 18.37
CA LEU A 16 -8.92 -7.11 18.32
C LEU A 16 -7.63 -6.29 18.15
N GLU A 17 -6.44 -6.91 18.23
CA GLU A 17 -5.16 -6.21 18.08
C GLU A 17 -4.25 -6.92 17.07
N LEU A 18 -4.71 -7.00 15.83
CA LEU A 18 -3.82 -7.40 14.74
C LEU A 18 -2.80 -6.27 14.51
N PRO A 19 -1.50 -6.60 14.35
CA PRO A 19 -0.51 -5.61 13.97
C PRO A 19 -0.98 -4.84 12.73
N PRO A 20 -0.73 -3.52 12.61
CA PRO A 20 -1.24 -2.68 11.52
C PRO A 20 -1.03 -3.27 10.13
N LEU A 21 0.13 -3.89 9.88
CA LEU A 21 0.44 -4.58 8.61
C LEU A 21 -0.46 -5.80 8.33
N VAL A 22 -0.99 -6.45 9.36
CA VAL A 22 -1.88 -7.61 9.21
C VAL A 22 -3.30 -7.13 8.90
N ALA A 23 -3.78 -6.10 9.60
CA ALA A 23 -5.08 -5.47 9.33
C ALA A 23 -5.13 -4.92 7.89
N GLU A 24 -4.06 -4.26 7.44
CA GLU A 24 -3.94 -3.74 6.07
C GLU A 24 -3.96 -4.85 5.00
N ARG A 25 -3.36 -6.01 5.28
CA ARG A 25 -3.42 -7.16 4.36
C ARG A 25 -4.82 -7.74 4.21
N ILE A 26 -5.62 -7.75 5.26
CA ILE A 26 -7.02 -8.21 5.22
C ILE A 26 -7.90 -7.23 4.43
N SER A 27 -7.66 -5.94 4.58
CA SER A 27 -8.46 -4.89 3.91
C SER A 27 -8.03 -4.61 2.47
N CYS A 28 -6.92 -5.18 2.00
CA CYS A 28 -6.42 -4.94 0.65
C CYS A 28 -7.31 -5.58 -0.41
N ALA A 29 -7.86 -4.78 -1.33
CA ALA A 29 -8.71 -5.24 -2.42
C ALA A 29 -8.02 -6.23 -3.40
N LEU A 30 -6.68 -6.25 -3.43
CA LEU A 30 -5.91 -7.17 -4.26
C LEU A 30 -5.59 -8.49 -3.54
N SER A 31 -5.74 -8.55 -2.22
CA SER A 31 -5.56 -9.74 -1.42
C SER A 31 -6.87 -10.52 -1.34
N LYS A 32 -6.79 -11.83 -1.45
CA LYS A 32 -7.92 -12.74 -1.22
C LYS A 32 -7.95 -13.29 0.21
N TRP A 33 -7.01 -12.90 1.05
CA TRP A 33 -6.88 -13.44 2.40
C TRP A 33 -8.02 -12.99 3.31
N THR A 34 -8.63 -13.96 3.98
CA THR A 34 -9.78 -13.77 4.89
C THR A 34 -9.39 -13.55 6.35
N GLY A 35 -8.09 -13.50 6.67
CA GLY A 35 -7.60 -13.41 8.05
C GLY A 35 -7.40 -14.76 8.74
N GLU A 36 -7.71 -15.88 8.08
CA GLU A 36 -7.57 -17.22 8.64
C GLU A 36 -6.10 -17.64 8.75
N ILE A 37 -5.71 -18.16 9.93
CA ILE A 37 -4.35 -18.65 10.19
C ILE A 37 -4.08 -19.91 9.34
N GLY A 38 -2.88 -20.01 8.79
CA GLY A 38 -2.48 -21.14 7.93
C GLY A 38 -2.85 -20.97 6.46
N ARG A 39 -3.48 -19.85 6.10
CA ARG A 39 -3.76 -19.48 4.71
C ARG A 39 -2.83 -18.41 4.18
N CYS A 40 -2.61 -18.42 2.89
CA CYS A 40 -1.76 -17.48 2.19
C CYS A 40 -2.38 -16.07 2.23
N HIS A 41 -1.61 -15.09 2.70
CA HIS A 41 -2.05 -13.69 2.79
C HIS A 41 -2.21 -12.98 1.43
N TRP A 42 -2.09 -13.71 0.33
CA TRP A 42 -2.33 -13.18 -1.02
C TRP A 42 -3.47 -13.90 -1.73
N CYS A 43 -3.37 -15.22 -1.89
CA CYS A 43 -4.34 -16.01 -2.65
C CYS A 43 -5.35 -16.81 -1.81
N ASN A 44 -5.20 -16.80 -0.49
CA ASN A 44 -6.02 -17.53 0.49
C ASN A 44 -5.90 -19.07 0.44
N GLU A 45 -4.99 -19.63 -0.35
CA GLU A 45 -4.72 -21.07 -0.37
C GLU A 45 -4.08 -21.55 0.93
N VAL A 46 -4.31 -22.80 1.30
CA VAL A 46 -3.70 -23.41 2.48
C VAL A 46 -2.18 -23.46 2.33
N ILE A 47 -1.47 -23.10 3.38
CA ILE A 47 0.00 -23.15 3.41
C ILE A 47 0.43 -24.54 3.86
N THR A 48 0.89 -25.39 2.94
CA THR A 48 1.34 -26.75 3.21
C THR A 48 2.84 -26.87 3.49
N GLY A 49 3.62 -25.83 3.18
CA GLY A 49 5.07 -25.83 3.32
C GLY A 49 5.54 -25.74 4.77
N LYS A 50 6.36 -26.68 5.27
CA LYS A 50 6.85 -26.74 6.67
C LYS A 50 7.52 -25.45 7.18
N ARG A 51 8.13 -24.67 6.31
CA ARG A 51 8.84 -23.41 6.66
C ARG A 51 8.10 -22.14 6.24
N ARG A 52 6.91 -22.28 5.65
CA ARG A 52 6.12 -21.14 5.18
C ARG A 52 5.09 -20.75 6.24
N ARG A 53 4.90 -19.45 6.46
CA ARG A 53 3.96 -18.91 7.46
C ARG A 53 2.96 -17.93 6.87
N THR A 54 3.37 -17.17 5.88
CA THR A 54 2.61 -16.04 5.34
C THR A 54 2.16 -16.28 3.90
N TRP A 55 3.01 -16.94 3.10
CA TRP A 55 2.79 -17.16 1.67
C TRP A 55 2.84 -18.63 1.33
N CYS A 56 1.92 -19.13 0.51
CA CYS A 56 1.96 -20.52 0.03
C CYS A 56 3.13 -20.75 -0.94
N SER A 57 3.58 -19.70 -1.64
CA SER A 57 4.66 -19.75 -2.62
C SER A 57 5.45 -18.43 -2.66
N ASP A 58 6.64 -18.45 -3.25
CA ASP A 58 7.42 -17.23 -3.50
C ASP A 58 6.74 -16.32 -4.51
N ALA A 59 5.94 -16.88 -5.41
CA ALA A 59 5.14 -16.10 -6.35
C ALA A 59 4.12 -15.20 -5.63
N CYS A 60 3.43 -15.72 -4.62
CA CYS A 60 2.51 -14.94 -3.79
C CYS A 60 3.24 -13.85 -2.99
N GLY A 61 4.38 -14.16 -2.41
CA GLY A 61 5.22 -13.17 -1.72
C GLY A 61 5.67 -12.05 -2.65
N ARG A 62 6.16 -12.39 -3.85
CA ARG A 62 6.55 -11.40 -4.87
C ARG A 62 5.36 -10.60 -5.39
N ALA A 63 4.19 -11.21 -5.55
CA ALA A 63 2.98 -10.50 -5.95
C ALA A 63 2.59 -9.44 -4.93
N TRP A 64 2.56 -9.81 -3.64
CA TRP A 64 2.32 -8.86 -2.56
C TRP A 64 3.35 -7.72 -2.54
N GLN A 65 4.65 -8.06 -2.59
CA GLN A 65 5.73 -7.06 -2.60
C GLN A 65 5.59 -6.05 -3.74
N ARG A 66 5.24 -6.54 -4.94
CA ARG A 66 5.04 -5.70 -6.13
C ARG A 66 3.93 -4.67 -5.96
N GLU A 67 2.95 -4.95 -5.13
CA GLU A 67 1.81 -4.07 -4.93
C GLU A 67 1.87 -3.25 -3.63
N HIS A 68 2.79 -3.56 -2.69
CA HIS A 68 2.83 -2.92 -1.37
C HIS A 68 4.19 -2.35 -0.98
N ILE A 69 5.27 -2.71 -1.68
CA ILE A 69 6.61 -2.20 -1.40
C ILE A 69 7.01 -1.19 -2.47
N TRP A 70 7.27 0.04 -2.06
CA TRP A 70 7.52 1.17 -2.96
C TRP A 70 8.45 0.86 -4.14
N ARG A 71 9.65 0.31 -3.87
CA ARG A 71 10.63 0.02 -4.93
C ARG A 71 10.10 -0.93 -6.01
N PHE A 72 9.31 -1.95 -5.60
CA PHE A 72 8.77 -2.94 -6.53
C PHE A 72 7.51 -2.41 -7.23
N ALA A 73 6.63 -1.74 -6.49
CA ALA A 73 5.44 -1.11 -7.03
C ALA A 73 5.78 -0.03 -8.06
N ARG A 74 6.74 0.83 -7.75
CA ARG A 74 7.28 1.83 -8.67
C ARG A 74 7.79 1.21 -9.98
N SER A 75 8.59 0.15 -9.89
CA SER A 75 9.09 -0.55 -11.06
C SER A 75 7.97 -1.21 -11.87
N ALA A 76 6.97 -1.78 -11.21
CA ALA A 76 5.81 -2.38 -11.85
C ALA A 76 4.94 -1.32 -12.56
N ALA A 77 4.71 -0.17 -11.93
CA ALA A 77 4.00 0.96 -12.52
C ALA A 77 4.69 1.46 -13.80
N LYS A 78 6.01 1.68 -13.77
CA LYS A 78 6.78 2.08 -14.95
C LYS A 78 6.70 1.05 -16.10
N ARG A 79 6.83 -0.24 -15.80
CA ARG A 79 6.70 -1.30 -16.83
C ARG A 79 5.29 -1.32 -17.43
N ARG A 80 4.25 -1.25 -16.61
CA ARG A 80 2.86 -1.19 -17.07
C ARG A 80 2.63 0.00 -18.00
N ALA A 81 3.12 1.17 -17.66
CA ALA A 81 3.04 2.38 -18.47
C ALA A 81 4.01 2.38 -19.67
N LYS A 82 4.74 1.27 -19.91
CA LYS A 82 5.77 1.19 -20.97
C LYS A 82 6.78 2.34 -20.89
N TYR A 83 7.05 2.81 -19.65
CA TYR A 83 7.94 3.94 -19.36
C TYR A 83 7.51 5.27 -20.00
N ARG A 84 6.21 5.48 -20.21
CA ARG A 84 5.63 6.69 -20.78
C ARG A 84 4.74 7.40 -19.76
N CYS A 85 4.57 8.71 -19.97
CA CYS A 85 3.57 9.46 -19.23
C CYS A 85 2.16 8.93 -19.54
N THR A 86 1.34 8.73 -18.49
CA THR A 86 0.00 8.18 -18.64
C THR A 86 -1.07 9.22 -18.93
N LYS A 87 -0.71 10.50 -18.99
CA LYS A 87 -1.66 11.56 -19.38
C LYS A 87 -1.95 11.49 -20.89
N PRO A 88 -3.24 11.58 -21.27
CA PRO A 88 -3.62 11.53 -22.68
C PRO A 88 -2.87 12.56 -23.53
N GLY A 89 -2.40 12.13 -24.70
CA GLY A 89 -1.68 13.01 -25.65
C GLY A 89 -0.23 13.33 -25.27
N CYS A 90 0.26 12.89 -24.11
CA CYS A 90 1.64 13.14 -23.71
C CYS A 90 2.61 12.15 -24.37
N THR A 91 3.66 12.65 -25.01
CA THR A 91 4.68 11.86 -25.71
C THR A 91 5.96 11.63 -24.89
N ALA A 92 6.03 12.16 -23.66
CA ALA A 92 7.21 12.06 -22.80
C ALA A 92 7.48 10.61 -22.37
N GLU A 93 8.76 10.22 -22.43
CA GLU A 93 9.20 8.85 -22.20
C GLU A 93 10.34 8.76 -21.16
N ARG A 94 10.49 7.56 -20.58
CA ARG A 94 11.62 7.07 -19.75
C ARG A 94 12.20 8.08 -18.76
N ARG A 95 13.25 8.82 -19.15
CA ARG A 95 14.03 9.68 -18.25
C ARG A 95 13.22 10.86 -17.71
N ASP A 96 12.22 11.29 -18.47
CA ASP A 96 11.38 12.40 -18.11
C ASP A 96 10.13 11.98 -17.33
N CYS A 97 9.98 10.66 -17.06
CA CYS A 97 8.83 10.13 -16.35
C CYS A 97 9.17 9.67 -14.94
N GLU A 98 8.36 10.12 -13.99
CA GLU A 98 8.39 9.79 -12.58
C GLU A 98 7.13 9.02 -12.18
N VAL A 99 7.18 8.35 -11.03
CA VAL A 99 5.99 7.67 -10.49
C VAL A 99 5.39 8.53 -9.40
N ASN A 100 4.12 8.84 -9.56
CA ASN A 100 3.33 9.63 -8.65
C ASN A 100 2.33 8.76 -7.90
N HIS A 101 2.10 9.07 -6.60
CA HIS A 101 0.96 8.57 -5.87
C HIS A 101 -0.27 9.38 -6.23
N ILE A 102 -1.32 8.74 -6.75
CA ILE A 102 -2.56 9.41 -7.16
C ILE A 102 -3.16 10.12 -5.95
N LYS A 103 -3.25 9.41 -4.81
CA LYS A 103 -3.60 10.01 -3.52
C LYS A 103 -2.34 10.43 -2.79
N ALA A 104 -2.26 11.70 -2.41
CA ALA A 104 -1.09 12.21 -1.68
C ALA A 104 -0.81 11.44 -0.39
N LEU A 105 0.45 11.11 -0.13
CA LEU A 105 0.86 10.33 1.05
C LEU A 105 0.62 11.04 2.39
N ASN A 106 0.58 12.37 2.42
CA ASN A 106 0.31 13.17 3.61
C ASN A 106 1.14 12.77 4.85
N GLY A 107 2.42 12.43 4.65
CA GLY A 107 3.32 12.04 5.73
C GLY A 107 3.35 10.55 6.05
N LEU A 108 2.61 9.69 5.34
CA LEU A 108 2.66 8.22 5.53
C LEU A 108 4.03 7.60 5.19
N GLY A 109 4.89 8.34 4.48
CA GLY A 109 6.21 7.87 4.09
C GLY A 109 6.17 6.78 3.00
N TYR A 110 7.29 6.06 2.86
CA TYR A 110 7.48 5.01 1.84
C TYR A 110 7.55 3.61 2.45
N GLY A 111 6.97 3.42 3.63
CA GLY A 111 6.80 2.09 4.22
C GLY A 111 5.88 1.18 3.40
N PRO A 112 5.78 -0.10 3.74
CA PRO A 112 4.84 -1.00 3.07
C PRO A 112 3.39 -0.53 3.24
N GLY A 113 2.58 -0.61 2.18
CA GLY A 113 1.17 -0.26 2.30
C GLY A 113 0.39 -0.22 0.99
N CYS A 114 -0.91 -0.19 1.11
CA CYS A 114 -1.86 -0.14 -0.01
C CYS A 114 -1.74 1.11 -0.88
N GLN A 115 -1.16 2.20 -0.34
CA GLN A 115 -0.86 3.41 -1.11
C GLN A 115 0.11 3.18 -2.27
N HIS A 116 0.83 2.06 -2.30
CA HIS A 116 1.82 1.74 -3.33
C HIS A 116 1.32 0.81 -4.43
N HIS A 117 0.01 0.53 -4.54
CA HIS A 117 -0.47 -0.33 -5.61
C HIS A 117 0.02 0.14 -6.97
N SER A 118 0.60 -0.79 -7.73
CA SER A 118 1.22 -0.47 -9.03
C SER A 118 0.21 0.03 -10.06
N LYS A 119 -1.07 -0.33 -9.91
CA LYS A 119 -2.18 0.10 -10.76
C LYS A 119 -2.93 1.27 -10.13
N PRO A 120 -3.43 2.22 -10.94
CA PRO A 120 -4.45 3.16 -10.49
C PRO A 120 -5.69 2.41 -10.01
N ASP A 121 -6.44 3.01 -9.12
CA ASP A 121 -7.77 2.55 -8.67
C ASP A 121 -7.88 1.19 -8.00
N ALA A 122 -6.80 0.62 -7.48
CA ALA A 122 -6.90 -0.64 -6.75
C ALA A 122 -7.81 -0.53 -5.50
N HIS A 123 -7.93 0.67 -4.93
CA HIS A 123 -8.81 1.04 -3.82
C HIS A 123 -9.58 2.34 -4.11
N GLY A 124 -10.17 2.46 -5.29
CA GLY A 124 -10.78 3.71 -5.75
C GLY A 124 -9.70 4.71 -6.18
N GLU A 125 -9.58 5.85 -5.52
CA GLU A 125 -8.68 6.95 -5.90
C GLU A 125 -7.19 6.74 -5.58
N GLY A 126 -6.77 5.51 -5.33
CA GLY A 126 -5.41 5.20 -4.89
C GLY A 126 -4.50 4.65 -5.98
N GLY A 127 -3.30 4.22 -5.56
CA GLY A 127 -2.32 3.58 -6.42
C GLY A 127 -1.34 4.53 -7.09
N LEU A 128 -0.67 4.04 -8.13
CA LEU A 128 0.43 4.72 -8.78
C LEU A 128 0.12 5.02 -10.25
N GLU A 129 0.50 6.21 -10.68
CA GLU A 129 0.53 6.63 -12.08
C GLU A 129 1.95 7.05 -12.50
N VAL A 130 2.21 7.10 -13.80
CA VAL A 130 3.50 7.54 -14.36
C VAL A 130 3.29 8.85 -15.07
N LEU A 131 4.04 9.88 -14.67
CA LEU A 131 3.90 11.25 -15.17
C LEU A 131 5.23 11.78 -15.65
N CYS A 132 5.23 12.61 -16.67
CA CYS A 132 6.39 13.44 -16.99
C CYS A 132 6.55 14.55 -15.94
N ARG A 133 7.70 15.18 -15.90
CA ARG A 133 8.01 16.23 -14.91
C ARG A 133 7.00 17.37 -14.91
N ALA A 134 6.52 17.80 -16.09
CA ALA A 134 5.53 18.86 -16.20
C ALA A 134 4.20 18.46 -15.53
N HIS A 135 3.62 17.33 -15.92
CA HIS A 135 2.38 16.84 -15.33
C HIS A 135 2.53 16.47 -13.84
N HIS A 136 3.71 15.98 -13.42
CA HIS A 136 3.98 15.72 -12.01
C HIS A 136 4.01 17.01 -11.19
N ALA A 137 4.62 18.07 -11.73
CA ALA A 137 4.66 19.39 -11.08
C ALA A 137 3.25 19.99 -10.94
N GLU A 138 2.42 19.91 -11.97
CA GLU A 138 1.02 20.38 -11.95
C GLU A 138 0.21 19.68 -10.86
N ILE A 139 0.28 18.35 -10.80
CA ILE A 139 -0.45 17.57 -9.79
C ILE A 139 0.07 17.86 -8.38
N THR A 140 1.38 17.99 -8.22
CA THR A 140 1.97 18.30 -6.92
C THR A 140 1.54 19.69 -6.43
N ALA A 141 1.49 20.68 -7.33
CA ALA A 141 1.00 22.03 -7.02
C ALA A 141 -0.48 21.99 -6.61
N ALA A 142 -1.32 21.29 -7.38
CA ALA A 142 -2.74 21.12 -7.04
C ALA A 142 -2.96 20.46 -5.69
N GLN A 143 -2.21 19.37 -5.39
CA GLN A 143 -2.26 18.71 -4.09
C GLN A 143 -1.79 19.62 -2.95
N ALA A 144 -0.77 20.45 -3.16
CA ALA A 144 -0.30 21.40 -2.16
C ALA A 144 -1.36 22.48 -1.87
N THR A 145 -1.99 23.02 -2.89
CA THR A 145 -3.09 23.99 -2.76
C THR A 145 -4.27 23.40 -1.99
N ALA A 146 -4.72 22.18 -2.36
CA ALA A 146 -5.81 21.50 -1.67
C ALA A 146 -5.51 21.29 -0.18
N ARG A 147 -4.28 20.88 0.17
CA ARG A 147 -3.86 20.75 1.57
C ARG A 147 -3.86 22.07 2.32
N ALA A 148 -3.42 23.15 1.68
CA ALA A 148 -3.40 24.48 2.30
C ALA A 148 -4.85 24.97 2.58
N THR A 149 -5.75 24.78 1.62
CA THR A 149 -7.18 25.09 1.79
C THR A 149 -7.81 24.30 2.92
N ALA A 150 -7.65 22.98 2.93
CA ALA A 150 -8.18 22.13 3.99
C ALA A 150 -7.66 22.49 5.40
N ARG A 151 -6.39 22.92 5.51
CA ARG A 151 -5.83 23.39 6.79
C ARG A 151 -6.46 24.70 7.25
N ARG A 152 -6.76 25.62 6.31
CA ARG A 152 -7.44 26.89 6.64
C ARG A 152 -8.85 26.64 7.13
N GLU A 153 -9.62 25.83 6.40
CA GLU A 153 -11.00 25.45 6.76
C GLU A 153 -11.07 24.76 8.13
N ALA A 154 -10.17 23.81 8.39
CA ALA A 154 -10.08 23.14 9.69
C ALA A 154 -9.75 24.12 10.84
N LYS A 155 -8.89 25.12 10.58
CA LYS A 155 -8.57 26.15 11.57
C LYS A 155 -9.73 27.11 11.83
N GLU A 156 -10.52 27.44 10.82
CA GLU A 156 -11.71 28.28 10.94
C GLU A 156 -12.81 27.55 11.72
N ALA A 157 -13.09 26.28 11.36
CA ALA A 157 -14.06 25.46 12.08
C ALA A 157 -13.73 25.28 13.56
N SER A 158 -12.42 25.13 13.91
CA SER A 158 -12.01 25.01 15.31
C SER A 158 -12.18 26.27 16.11
N LYS A 159 -12.21 27.45 15.49
CA LYS A 159 -12.46 28.73 16.18
C LYS A 159 -13.95 28.92 16.47
N GLU A 160 -14.84 28.48 15.58
CA GLU A 160 -16.28 28.58 15.80
C GLU A 160 -16.77 27.66 16.93
N THR A 161 -16.11 26.53 17.15
CA THR A 161 -16.47 25.58 18.22
C THR A 161 -16.06 26.07 19.62
N THR A 162 -15.23 27.11 19.73
CA THR A 162 -14.68 27.59 21.01
C THR A 162 -15.44 28.84 21.55
N LEU A 163 -16.45 29.30 20.88
CA LEU A 163 -17.38 30.38 21.28
C LEU A 163 -18.72 29.82 21.77
#